data_be4c7a5422727878971392072fcacb43
#
_entry.id   be4c7a5422727878971392072fcacb43
#
_cell.length_a   1.000
_cell.length_b   1.000
_cell.length_c   1.000
_cell.angle_alpha   90.00
_cell.angle_beta   90.00
_cell.angle_gamma   90.00
#
_symmetry.space_group_name_H-M   'P 1'
#
loop_
_entity.id
_entity.type
_entity.pdbx_description
1 polymer ?
#
loop_
_entity_poly.entity_id
_entity_poly.type
_entity_poly.pdbx_seq_one_letter_code
_entity_poly.pdbx_strand_id
1 'polypeptide(L)'
;AGLRLIQKKALLFVLDDCDIKINNTFQILEIIRLYFTSPQIIVIMTGDASLYGMAIRKHFWQYFEKEFLDKEMAFSYKEHKFKEYQKMVNRLEAQYFQKMIRAEYRIFLNNLYDKIQYDNQPVYIKYTIDSNGEGSIVKEIKELYNEAFNLVGISRKNYKIFSEFMNHMLAQPFRNQIRFFIAYYHALNTKENQTSTFVRNI
;
A
#
# COMPACT_ATOMS: atom_id res chain seq x y z
N ALA A 1 31.07 2.86 -17.54
CA ALA A 1 31.33 3.65 -18.75
C ALA A 1 30.06 4.41 -19.21
N GLY A 2 28.89 3.75 -19.37
CA GLY A 2 27.68 4.36 -19.93
C GLY A 2 27.16 5.61 -19.20
N LEU A 3 27.14 5.61 -17.85
CA LEU A 3 26.64 6.75 -17.06
C LEU A 3 27.50 8.02 -17.24
N ARG A 4 28.80 7.86 -17.47
CA ARG A 4 29.69 9.00 -17.74
C ARG A 4 29.37 9.65 -19.09
N LEU A 5 29.00 8.86 -20.10
CA LEU A 5 28.63 9.36 -21.42
C LEU A 5 27.38 10.25 -21.37
N ILE A 6 26.42 9.95 -20.52
CA ILE A 6 25.18 10.72 -20.34
C ILE A 6 25.27 11.73 -19.19
N GLN A 7 26.46 11.91 -18.61
CA GLN A 7 26.72 12.83 -17.49
C GLN A 7 25.79 12.63 -16.29
N LYS A 8 25.39 11.39 -15.98
CA LYS A 8 24.55 11.02 -14.84
C LYS A 8 25.33 10.28 -13.77
N LYS A 9 24.91 10.43 -12.53
CA LYS A 9 25.56 9.78 -11.37
C LYS A 9 24.98 8.41 -11.07
N ALA A 10 23.70 8.20 -11.33
CA ALA A 10 22.99 6.96 -11.08
C ALA A 10 21.84 6.76 -12.07
N LEU A 11 21.37 5.52 -12.18
CA LEU A 11 20.15 5.14 -12.86
C LEU A 11 19.09 4.83 -11.82
N LEU A 12 17.89 5.35 -12.00
CA LEU A 12 16.72 5.07 -11.18
C LEU A 12 15.74 4.21 -11.99
N PHE A 13 15.40 3.04 -11.45
CA PHE A 13 14.33 2.18 -11.96
C PHE A 13 13.15 2.23 -10.98
N VAL A 14 11.98 2.54 -11.49
CA VAL A 14 10.73 2.50 -10.74
C VAL A 14 9.88 1.38 -11.29
N LEU A 15 9.60 0.39 -10.46
CA LEU A 15 8.85 -0.81 -10.80
C LEU A 15 7.55 -0.77 -10.00
N ASP A 16 6.45 -0.65 -10.71
CA ASP A 16 5.10 -0.63 -10.13
C ASP A 16 4.38 -1.95 -10.38
N ASP A 17 3.48 -2.31 -9.47
CA ASP A 17 2.60 -3.48 -9.58
C ASP A 17 3.34 -4.82 -9.81
N CYS A 18 4.56 -4.96 -9.31
CA CYS A 18 5.37 -6.18 -9.47
C CYS A 18 4.81 -7.40 -8.73
N ASP A 19 3.88 -7.21 -7.82
CA ASP A 19 3.22 -8.23 -6.99
C ASP A 19 1.93 -8.79 -7.61
N ILE A 20 1.34 -8.13 -8.61
CA ILE A 20 0.06 -8.55 -9.22
C ILE A 20 0.12 -9.95 -9.82
N LYS A 21 1.21 -10.28 -10.51
CA LYS A 21 1.40 -11.60 -11.13
C LYS A 21 2.36 -12.45 -10.30
N ILE A 22 1.84 -13.10 -9.27
CA ILE A 22 2.62 -13.93 -8.32
C ILE A 22 3.63 -14.87 -9.02
N ASN A 23 3.28 -15.42 -10.19
CA ASN A 23 4.18 -16.31 -10.91
C ASN A 23 5.44 -15.62 -11.45
N ASN A 24 5.35 -14.32 -11.76
CA ASN A 24 6.45 -13.54 -12.32
C ASN A 24 7.19 -12.75 -11.24
N THR A 25 6.53 -12.52 -10.11
CA THR A 25 7.06 -11.71 -9.00
C THR A 25 8.42 -12.22 -8.53
N PHE A 26 8.56 -13.53 -8.30
CA PHE A 26 9.82 -14.10 -7.87
C PHE A 26 10.93 -13.90 -8.92
N GLN A 27 10.62 -14.05 -10.20
CA GLN A 27 11.57 -13.84 -11.30
C GLN A 27 12.05 -12.39 -11.36
N ILE A 28 11.13 -11.42 -11.15
CA ILE A 28 11.48 -10.00 -11.08
C ILE A 28 12.44 -9.74 -9.91
N LEU A 29 12.16 -10.29 -8.73
CA LEU A 29 13.04 -10.18 -7.58
C LEU A 29 14.43 -10.76 -7.86
N GLU A 30 14.51 -11.92 -8.53
CA GLU A 30 15.79 -12.53 -8.92
C GLU A 30 16.55 -11.68 -9.94
N ILE A 31 15.88 -11.09 -10.92
CA ILE A 31 16.50 -10.17 -11.87
C ILE A 31 17.11 -8.97 -11.13
N ILE A 32 16.36 -8.39 -10.20
CA ILE A 32 16.85 -7.27 -9.39
C ILE A 32 18.08 -7.72 -8.58
N ARG A 33 18.01 -8.86 -7.92
CA ARG A 33 19.11 -9.40 -7.13
C ARG A 33 20.39 -9.67 -7.93
N LEU A 34 20.23 -10.14 -9.16
CA LEU A 34 21.38 -10.55 -9.99
C LEU A 34 21.98 -9.39 -10.78
N TYR A 35 21.16 -8.48 -11.26
CA TYR A 35 21.59 -7.49 -12.26
C TYR A 35 21.60 -6.06 -11.74
N PHE A 36 20.86 -5.75 -10.65
CA PHE A 36 20.70 -4.39 -10.14
C PHE A 36 21.52 -4.12 -8.87
N THR A 37 22.65 -4.80 -8.72
CA THR A 37 23.52 -4.72 -7.52
C THR A 37 24.55 -3.60 -7.58
N SER A 38 24.64 -2.87 -8.70
CA SER A 38 25.58 -1.76 -8.84
C SER A 38 25.19 -0.60 -7.89
N PRO A 39 26.16 0.03 -7.21
CA PRO A 39 25.87 1.20 -6.36
C PRO A 39 25.36 2.42 -7.14
N GLN A 40 25.45 2.37 -8.46
CA GLN A 40 24.93 3.40 -9.36
C GLN A 40 23.48 3.10 -9.84
N ILE A 41 22.87 2.02 -9.36
CA ILE A 41 21.50 1.65 -9.70
C ILE A 41 20.65 1.76 -8.44
N ILE A 42 19.58 2.54 -8.52
CA ILE A 42 18.57 2.68 -7.49
C ILE A 42 17.31 2.02 -8.03
N VAL A 43 16.75 1.08 -7.28
CA VAL A 43 15.48 0.43 -7.62
C VAL A 43 14.45 0.81 -6.57
N ILE A 44 13.34 1.37 -7.01
CA ILE A 44 12.14 1.59 -6.20
C ILE A 44 11.09 0.60 -6.68
N MET A 45 10.55 -0.19 -5.77
CA MET A 45 9.45 -1.11 -6.05
C MET A 45 8.26 -0.73 -5.19
N THR A 46 7.07 -0.71 -5.79
CA THR A 46 5.81 -0.65 -5.06
C THR A 46 5.16 -2.03 -5.00
N GLY A 47 4.32 -2.27 -4.03
CA GLY A 47 3.54 -3.51 -3.92
C GLY A 47 3.25 -3.91 -2.47
N ASP A 48 2.48 -4.99 -2.33
CA ASP A 48 2.14 -5.57 -1.03
C ASP A 48 3.23 -6.55 -0.59
N ALA A 49 3.84 -6.29 0.56
CA ALA A 49 4.86 -7.15 1.15
C ALA A 49 4.37 -8.59 1.38
N SER A 50 3.08 -8.79 1.65
CA SER A 50 2.49 -10.12 1.84
C SER A 50 2.40 -10.90 0.52
N LEU A 51 2.12 -10.22 -0.60
CA LEU A 51 2.10 -10.84 -1.92
C LEU A 51 3.51 -11.20 -2.39
N TYR A 52 4.50 -10.35 -2.13
CA TYR A 52 5.91 -10.71 -2.35
C TYR A 52 6.30 -11.94 -1.53
N GLY A 53 5.95 -11.99 -0.25
CA GLY A 53 6.18 -13.15 0.60
C GLY A 53 5.51 -14.41 0.07
N MET A 54 4.27 -14.31 -0.41
CA MET A 54 3.57 -15.43 -1.02
C MET A 54 4.27 -15.96 -2.28
N ALA A 55 4.76 -15.07 -3.15
CA ALA A 55 5.50 -15.45 -4.35
C ALA A 55 6.80 -16.20 -4.01
N ILE A 56 7.51 -15.72 -3.00
CA ILE A 56 8.74 -16.35 -2.49
C ILE A 56 8.42 -17.72 -1.89
N ARG A 57 7.40 -17.84 -1.03
CA ARG A 57 6.97 -19.13 -0.46
C ARG A 57 6.58 -20.12 -1.55
N LYS A 58 5.78 -19.67 -2.53
CA LYS A 58 5.39 -20.52 -3.65
C LYS A 58 6.60 -21.07 -4.39
N HIS A 59 7.60 -20.23 -4.65
CA HIS A 59 8.83 -20.66 -5.30
C HIS A 59 9.56 -21.70 -4.47
N PHE A 60 9.76 -21.50 -3.17
CA PHE A 60 10.43 -22.47 -2.32
C PHE A 60 9.67 -23.78 -2.16
N TRP A 61 8.32 -23.76 -2.14
CA TRP A 61 7.50 -24.97 -2.15
C TRP A 61 7.69 -25.81 -3.40
N GLN A 62 8.03 -25.21 -4.54
CA GLN A 62 8.26 -25.93 -5.79
C GLN A 62 9.53 -26.83 -5.76
N TYR A 63 10.47 -26.55 -4.82
CA TYR A 63 11.64 -27.40 -4.63
C TYR A 63 11.30 -28.72 -3.91
N PHE A 64 10.17 -28.78 -3.24
CA PHE A 64 9.70 -30.02 -2.63
C PHE A 64 8.85 -30.75 -3.65
N GLU A 65 9.49 -31.64 -4.44
CA GLU A 65 8.78 -32.48 -5.37
C GLU A 65 7.73 -33.33 -4.64
N LYS A 66 6.58 -33.54 -5.29
CA LYS A 66 5.47 -34.28 -4.71
C LYS A 66 5.91 -35.68 -4.22
N GLU A 67 6.74 -36.35 -5.01
CA GLU A 67 7.26 -37.69 -4.66
C GLU A 67 8.15 -37.65 -3.40
N PHE A 68 8.93 -36.60 -3.21
CA PHE A 68 9.74 -36.41 -2.01
C PHE A 68 8.84 -36.22 -0.79
N LEU A 69 7.86 -35.34 -0.88
CA LEU A 69 6.89 -35.10 0.20
C LEU A 69 6.09 -36.37 0.53
N ASP A 70 5.65 -37.10 -0.48
CA ASP A 70 4.88 -38.34 -0.29
C ASP A 70 5.73 -39.41 0.42
N LYS A 71 7.02 -39.56 0.07
CA LYS A 71 7.95 -40.48 0.74
C LYS A 71 8.21 -40.07 2.17
N GLU A 72 8.55 -38.81 2.42
CA GLU A 72 8.81 -38.29 3.76
C GLU A 72 7.57 -38.37 4.67
N MET A 73 6.37 -38.12 4.12
CA MET A 73 5.12 -38.22 4.84
C MET A 73 4.62 -39.65 5.08
N ALA A 74 5.13 -40.64 4.32
CA ALA A 74 4.78 -42.04 4.51
C ALA A 74 5.42 -42.65 5.77
N PHE A 75 6.58 -42.15 6.21
CA PHE A 75 7.37 -42.69 7.31
C PHE A 75 7.18 -41.96 8.65
N SER A 76 6.39 -40.90 8.73
CA SER A 76 6.19 -40.10 9.94
C SER A 76 4.77 -39.59 10.11
N TYR A 77 4.45 -39.10 11.33
CA TYR A 77 3.23 -38.36 11.59
C TYR A 77 3.11 -37.16 10.63
N LYS A 78 2.22 -37.29 9.63
CA LYS A 78 2.06 -36.36 8.51
C LYS A 78 1.96 -34.89 8.93
N GLU A 79 1.22 -34.62 9.98
CA GLU A 79 1.03 -33.24 10.48
C GLU A 79 2.31 -32.62 11.05
N HIS A 80 3.15 -33.41 11.72
CA HIS A 80 4.37 -32.89 12.32
C HIS A 80 5.40 -32.52 11.24
N LYS A 81 5.60 -33.39 10.26
CA LYS A 81 6.50 -33.14 9.15
C LYS A 81 6.06 -31.96 8.28
N PHE A 82 4.78 -31.87 7.97
CA PHE A 82 4.25 -30.72 7.22
C PHE A 82 4.53 -29.40 7.94
N LYS A 83 4.35 -29.34 9.26
CA LYS A 83 4.66 -28.16 10.06
C LYS A 83 6.16 -27.82 10.05
N GLU A 84 7.03 -28.81 10.02
CA GLU A 84 8.49 -28.58 9.90
C GLU A 84 8.85 -27.96 8.55
N TYR A 85 8.33 -28.51 7.44
CA TYR A 85 8.53 -27.93 6.11
C TYR A 85 7.96 -26.52 5.99
N GLN A 86 6.78 -26.29 6.55
CA GLN A 86 6.19 -24.94 6.58
C GLN A 86 7.09 -23.95 7.35
N LYS A 87 7.63 -24.34 8.51
CA LYS A 87 8.59 -23.51 9.25
C LYS A 87 9.85 -23.23 8.44
N MET A 88 10.36 -24.24 7.73
CA MET A 88 11.53 -24.07 6.88
C MET A 88 11.27 -23.10 5.73
N VAL A 89 10.15 -23.24 5.01
CA VAL A 89 9.76 -22.34 3.92
C VAL A 89 9.57 -20.91 4.43
N ASN A 90 8.91 -20.73 5.58
CA ASN A 90 8.74 -19.41 6.19
C ASN A 90 10.10 -18.78 6.58
N ARG A 91 11.05 -19.59 7.06
CA ARG A 91 12.41 -19.13 7.36
C ARG A 91 13.16 -18.71 6.09
N LEU A 92 13.06 -19.50 5.04
CA LEU A 92 13.66 -19.18 3.73
C LEU A 92 13.07 -17.91 3.14
N GLU A 93 11.75 -17.75 3.21
CA GLU A 93 11.06 -16.51 2.81
C GLU A 93 11.65 -15.31 3.56
N ALA A 94 11.67 -15.37 4.89
CA ALA A 94 12.16 -14.26 5.72
C ALA A 94 13.61 -13.90 5.39
N GLN A 95 14.48 -14.90 5.23
CA GLN A 95 15.88 -14.71 4.87
C GLN A 95 16.04 -14.11 3.47
N TYR A 96 15.26 -14.59 2.49
CA TYR A 96 15.30 -14.09 1.14
C TYR A 96 14.80 -12.64 1.10
N PHE A 97 13.66 -12.38 1.75
CA PHE A 97 13.07 -11.05 1.80
C PHE A 97 14.01 -10.03 2.46
N GLN A 98 14.68 -10.43 3.52
CA GLN A 98 15.66 -9.58 4.20
C GLN A 98 16.89 -9.30 3.34
N LYS A 99 17.34 -10.26 2.53
CA LYS A 99 18.47 -10.06 1.60
C LYS A 99 18.09 -9.14 0.43
N MET A 100 16.86 -9.25 -0.07
CA MET A 100 16.39 -8.49 -1.21
C MET A 100 16.00 -7.06 -0.85
N ILE A 101 15.20 -6.91 0.19
CA ILE A 101 14.64 -5.64 0.63
C ILE A 101 14.90 -5.53 2.13
N ARG A 102 16.03 -4.96 2.49
CA ARG A 102 16.41 -4.75 3.89
C ARG A 102 15.38 -3.87 4.60
N ALA A 103 15.17 -4.11 5.89
CA ALA A 103 14.16 -3.40 6.66
C ALA A 103 14.33 -1.87 6.61
N GLU A 104 15.58 -1.40 6.61
CA GLU A 104 15.93 0.02 6.54
C GLU A 104 15.56 0.71 5.21
N TYR A 105 15.28 -0.07 4.16
CA TYR A 105 14.88 0.45 2.84
C TYR A 105 13.39 0.28 2.56
N ARG A 106 12.62 -0.18 3.55
CA ARG A 106 11.16 -0.35 3.42
C ARG A 106 10.45 0.88 3.91
N ILE A 107 9.64 1.46 3.04
CA ILE A 107 8.74 2.56 3.39
C ILE A 107 7.33 1.98 3.41
N PHE A 108 6.73 1.90 4.59
CA PHE A 108 5.34 1.48 4.73
C PHE A 108 4.43 2.69 4.59
N LEU A 109 3.49 2.59 3.66
CA LEU A 109 2.44 3.59 3.51
C LEU A 109 1.32 3.24 4.48
N ASN A 110 1.39 3.82 5.67
CA ASN A 110 0.33 3.69 6.66
C ASN A 110 -0.93 4.40 6.16
N ASN A 111 -2.11 3.84 6.48
CA ASN A 111 -3.36 4.56 6.23
C ASN A 111 -3.48 5.77 7.17
N LEU A 112 -4.37 6.69 6.84
CA LEU A 112 -4.57 7.90 7.65
C LEU A 112 -5.13 7.60 9.04
N TYR A 113 -5.93 6.53 9.16
CA TYR A 113 -6.46 6.08 10.43
C TYR A 113 -5.34 5.74 11.42
N ASP A 114 -4.40 4.89 11.00
CA ASP A 114 -3.27 4.49 11.83
C ASP A 114 -2.44 5.70 12.25
N LYS A 115 -2.15 6.58 11.31
CA LYS A 115 -1.35 7.78 11.58
C LYS A 115 -2.01 8.73 12.58
N ILE A 116 -3.32 8.91 12.47
CA ILE A 116 -4.07 9.81 13.34
C ILE A 116 -4.31 9.21 14.72
N GLN A 117 -4.55 7.89 14.79
CA GLN A 117 -4.88 7.21 16.05
C GLN A 117 -3.64 6.83 16.87
N TYR A 118 -2.58 6.37 16.22
CA TYR A 118 -1.38 5.90 16.92
C TYR A 118 -0.30 6.96 17.06
N ASP A 119 -0.07 7.74 16.01
CA ASP A 119 0.96 8.79 16.06
C ASP A 119 0.44 10.08 16.68
N ASN A 120 -0.88 10.19 16.88
CA ASN A 120 -1.58 11.39 17.41
C ASN A 120 -1.17 12.70 16.69
N GLN A 121 -0.81 12.58 15.40
CA GLN A 121 -0.38 13.73 14.59
C GLN A 121 -1.53 14.22 13.71
N PRO A 122 -1.81 15.53 13.72
CA PRO A 122 -2.78 16.08 12.79
C PRO A 122 -2.27 15.98 11.36
N VAL A 123 -3.14 15.54 10.45
CA VAL A 123 -2.84 15.48 9.02
C VAL A 123 -3.58 16.61 8.33
N TYR A 124 -2.85 17.41 7.59
CA TYR A 124 -3.38 18.56 6.87
C TYR A 124 -3.44 18.29 5.37
N ILE A 125 -4.51 18.72 4.74
CA ILE A 125 -4.64 18.75 3.28
C ILE A 125 -4.56 20.21 2.83
N LYS A 126 -3.67 20.46 1.89
CA LYS A 126 -3.59 21.73 1.15
C LYS A 126 -4.26 21.52 -0.21
N TYR A 127 -5.26 22.32 -0.53
CA TYR A 127 -5.90 22.32 -1.84
C TYR A 127 -6.02 23.72 -2.40
N THR A 128 -5.99 23.83 -3.72
CA THR A 128 -6.07 25.11 -4.44
C THR A 128 -7.49 25.26 -4.95
N ILE A 129 -8.08 26.43 -4.77
CA ILE A 129 -9.48 26.68 -5.08
C ILE A 129 -9.68 27.08 -6.55
N ASP A 130 -8.69 27.71 -7.15
CA ASP A 130 -8.75 28.19 -8.53
C ASP A 130 -7.60 27.69 -9.40
N SER A 131 -7.82 27.79 -10.72
CA SER A 131 -6.83 27.39 -11.73
C SER A 131 -5.57 28.27 -11.75
N ASN A 132 -5.61 29.43 -11.10
CA ASN A 132 -4.51 30.39 -11.08
C ASN A 132 -3.61 30.22 -9.85
N GLY A 133 -3.96 29.35 -8.91
CA GLY A 133 -3.15 29.05 -7.73
C GLY A 133 -3.20 30.11 -6.63
N GLU A 134 -4.04 31.10 -6.74
CA GLU A 134 -4.08 32.24 -5.80
C GLU A 134 -4.92 31.96 -4.51
N GLY A 135 -5.65 30.87 -4.46
CA GLY A 135 -6.38 30.47 -3.25
C GLY A 135 -5.93 29.12 -2.74
N SER A 136 -5.06 29.05 -1.72
CA SER A 136 -4.77 27.77 -1.07
C SER A 136 -5.37 27.72 0.33
N ILE A 137 -6.18 26.69 0.58
CA ILE A 137 -6.74 26.39 1.90
C ILE A 137 -5.99 25.20 2.47
N VAL A 138 -5.58 25.31 3.73
CA VAL A 138 -4.97 24.22 4.50
C VAL A 138 -5.94 23.89 5.62
N LYS A 139 -6.48 22.67 5.60
CA LYS A 139 -7.38 22.18 6.65
C LYS A 139 -6.94 20.85 7.19
N GLU A 140 -7.19 20.60 8.47
CA GLU A 140 -7.05 19.27 9.04
C GLU A 140 -8.05 18.31 8.40
N ILE A 141 -7.60 17.10 8.09
CA ILE A 141 -8.44 16.10 7.39
C ILE A 141 -9.68 15.71 8.20
N LYS A 142 -9.58 15.69 9.53
CA LYS A 142 -10.74 15.45 10.40
C LYS A 142 -11.81 16.56 10.29
N GLU A 143 -11.37 17.79 10.13
CA GLU A 143 -12.29 18.93 9.93
C GLU A 143 -13.01 18.83 8.59
N LEU A 144 -12.27 18.48 7.53
CA LEU A 144 -12.86 18.26 6.20
C LEU A 144 -13.91 17.15 6.21
N TYR A 145 -13.62 16.03 6.87
CA TYR A 145 -14.63 14.97 7.01
C TYR A 145 -15.84 15.43 7.83
N ASN A 146 -15.62 16.19 8.90
CA ASN A 146 -16.70 16.73 9.71
C ASN A 146 -17.63 17.64 8.89
N GLU A 147 -17.05 18.52 8.08
CA GLU A 147 -17.81 19.40 7.19
C GLU A 147 -18.60 18.60 6.16
N ALA A 148 -17.95 17.61 5.52
CA ALA A 148 -18.58 16.75 4.53
C ALA A 148 -19.74 15.93 5.12
N PHE A 149 -19.57 15.35 6.32
CA PHE A 149 -20.62 14.58 7.00
C PHE A 149 -21.80 15.44 7.41
N ASN A 150 -21.55 16.65 7.91
CA ASN A 150 -22.62 17.60 8.22
C ASN A 150 -23.45 17.95 6.97
N LEU A 151 -22.80 18.00 5.81
CA LEU A 151 -23.44 18.31 4.53
C LEU A 151 -24.43 17.22 4.10
N VAL A 152 -24.10 15.95 4.36
CA VAL A 152 -24.98 14.80 4.07
C VAL A 152 -25.89 14.42 5.24
N GLY A 153 -25.97 15.27 6.29
CA GLY A 153 -26.86 15.07 7.42
C GLY A 153 -26.37 14.09 8.48
N ILE A 154 -25.13 13.64 8.39
CA ILE A 154 -24.51 12.81 9.44
C ILE A 154 -24.03 13.75 10.56
N SER A 155 -24.84 13.88 11.59
CA SER A 155 -24.60 14.79 12.71
C SER A 155 -23.77 14.14 13.82
N ARG A 156 -22.91 14.94 14.46
CA ARG A 156 -22.20 14.55 15.72
C ARG A 156 -23.15 14.20 16.88
N LYS A 157 -24.47 14.47 16.75
CA LYS A 157 -25.46 14.10 17.78
C LYS A 157 -25.48 12.60 18.07
N ASN A 158 -25.20 11.77 17.08
CA ASN A 158 -25.00 10.34 17.28
C ASN A 158 -23.49 10.02 17.20
N TYR A 159 -22.79 10.27 18.31
CA TYR A 159 -21.34 10.14 18.40
C TYR A 159 -20.82 8.77 17.97
N LYS A 160 -21.52 7.68 18.28
CA LYS A 160 -21.10 6.33 17.93
C LYS A 160 -21.07 6.13 16.41
N ILE A 161 -22.18 6.40 15.73
CA ILE A 161 -22.28 6.27 14.26
C ILE A 161 -21.27 7.20 13.58
N PHE A 162 -21.17 8.43 14.06
CA PHE A 162 -20.23 9.41 13.52
C PHE A 162 -18.78 8.93 13.65
N SER A 163 -18.38 8.41 14.80
CA SER A 163 -17.04 7.90 15.07
C SER A 163 -16.72 6.66 14.21
N GLU A 164 -17.65 5.71 14.11
CA GLU A 164 -17.48 4.51 13.27
C GLU A 164 -17.33 4.89 11.80
N PHE A 165 -18.13 5.82 11.30
CA PHE A 165 -18.04 6.27 9.93
C PHE A 165 -16.74 7.04 9.64
N MET A 166 -16.32 7.91 10.56
CA MET A 166 -15.03 8.61 10.49
C MET A 166 -13.86 7.62 10.42
N ASN A 167 -13.86 6.64 11.31
CA ASN A 167 -12.81 5.62 11.35
C ASN A 167 -12.79 4.80 10.06
N HIS A 168 -13.95 4.43 9.55
CA HIS A 168 -14.06 3.73 8.27
C HIS A 168 -13.49 4.56 7.11
N MET A 169 -13.84 5.83 7.03
CA MET A 169 -13.33 6.72 5.97
C MET A 169 -11.82 6.94 6.07
N LEU A 170 -11.29 7.14 7.26
CA LEU A 170 -9.85 7.29 7.47
C LEU A 170 -9.06 6.01 7.17
N ALA A 171 -9.67 4.84 7.33
CA ALA A 171 -9.07 3.55 7.01
C ALA A 171 -9.08 3.24 5.50
N GLN A 172 -9.84 3.99 4.68
CA GLN A 172 -9.86 3.79 3.24
C GLN A 172 -8.50 4.09 2.60
N PRO A 173 -8.15 3.46 1.47
CA PRO A 173 -6.98 3.80 0.68
C PRO A 173 -6.97 5.31 0.34
N PHE A 174 -5.80 5.92 0.38
CA PHE A 174 -5.63 7.37 0.17
C PHE A 174 -6.26 7.86 -1.15
N ARG A 175 -6.19 7.05 -2.21
CA ARG A 175 -6.87 7.33 -3.49
C ARG A 175 -8.38 7.53 -3.35
N ASN A 176 -9.04 6.70 -2.53
CA ASN A 176 -10.48 6.80 -2.29
C ASN A 176 -10.81 8.06 -1.49
N GLN A 177 -9.98 8.39 -0.51
CA GLN A 177 -10.14 9.62 0.27
C GLN A 177 -10.00 10.87 -0.60
N ILE A 178 -9.01 10.91 -1.50
CA ILE A 178 -8.87 12.03 -2.45
C ILE A 178 -10.09 12.14 -3.35
N ARG A 179 -10.60 11.02 -3.89
CA ARG A 179 -11.83 11.03 -4.72
C ARG A 179 -13.02 11.56 -3.94
N PHE A 180 -13.16 11.18 -2.68
CA PHE A 180 -14.21 11.71 -1.82
C PHE A 180 -14.08 13.23 -1.64
N PHE A 181 -12.89 13.75 -1.36
CA PHE A 181 -12.68 15.18 -1.20
C PHE A 181 -12.88 15.97 -2.49
N ILE A 182 -12.50 15.42 -3.64
CA ILE A 182 -12.79 16.02 -4.94
C ILE A 182 -14.31 16.11 -5.16
N ALA A 183 -15.05 15.02 -4.90
CA ALA A 183 -16.49 15.00 -5.02
C ALA A 183 -17.16 15.99 -4.05
N TYR A 184 -16.69 16.05 -2.81
CA TYR A 184 -17.12 17.00 -1.80
C TYR A 184 -16.91 18.45 -2.25
N TYR A 185 -15.73 18.77 -2.78
CA TYR A 185 -15.40 20.09 -3.28
C TYR A 185 -16.28 20.51 -4.46
N HIS A 186 -16.50 19.61 -5.41
CA HIS A 186 -17.44 19.86 -6.52
C HIS A 186 -18.87 20.11 -6.01
N ALA A 187 -19.30 19.37 -5.00
CA ALA A 187 -20.63 19.59 -4.42
C ALA A 187 -20.76 20.94 -3.68
N LEU A 188 -19.70 21.42 -3.05
CA LEU A 188 -19.69 22.77 -2.45
C LEU A 188 -19.84 23.85 -3.53
N ASN A 189 -19.07 23.75 -4.61
CA ASN A 189 -19.12 24.73 -5.70
C ASN A 189 -20.44 24.69 -6.49
N THR A 190 -21.09 23.52 -6.58
CA THR A 190 -22.42 23.41 -7.21
C THR A 190 -23.55 23.83 -6.28
N LYS A 191 -23.32 23.93 -4.95
CA LYS A 191 -24.34 24.43 -3.99
C LYS A 191 -24.61 25.91 -4.14
N GLU A 192 -23.70 26.68 -4.70
CA GLU A 192 -24.07 28.04 -5.15
C GLU A 192 -25.12 28.01 -6.27
N ASN A 193 -25.32 26.86 -6.96
CA ASN A 193 -26.26 26.71 -8.05
C ASN A 193 -27.38 25.67 -7.88
N GLN A 194 -27.27 24.61 -7.09
CA GLN A 194 -28.39 23.65 -6.84
C GLN A 194 -28.11 22.58 -5.78
N THR A 195 -29.02 22.43 -4.81
CA THR A 195 -28.92 21.54 -3.63
C THR A 195 -29.26 20.06 -3.86
N SER A 196 -29.45 19.57 -5.08
CA SER A 196 -30.14 18.28 -5.31
C SER A 196 -29.30 17.13 -5.92
N THR A 197 -28.09 17.35 -6.38
CA THR A 197 -27.35 16.33 -7.18
C THR A 197 -26.38 15.48 -6.40
N PHE A 198 -26.00 15.86 -5.18
CA PHE A 198 -24.95 15.18 -4.40
C PHE A 198 -25.38 13.82 -3.83
N VAL A 199 -26.65 13.65 -3.50
CA VAL A 199 -27.15 12.43 -2.82
C VAL A 199 -27.28 11.22 -3.77
N ARG A 200 -27.19 11.42 -5.08
CA ARG A 200 -27.39 10.34 -6.08
C ARG A 200 -26.13 9.61 -6.51
N ASN A 201 -24.93 10.08 -6.11
CA ASN A 201 -23.65 9.53 -6.59
C ASN A 201 -22.76 8.97 -5.48
N ILE A 202 -23.27 8.76 -4.26
CA ILE A 202 -22.67 8.00 -3.19
C ILE A 202 -23.37 6.64 -3.11
#